data_e9f7450fbba4189970e68b0ea9b6613e
#
_entry.id   e9f7450fbba4189970e68b0ea9b6613e
#
_cell.length_a   1.000
_cell.length_b   1.000
_cell.length_c   1.000
_cell.angle_alpha   90.00
_cell.angle_beta   90.00
_cell.angle_gamma   90.00
#
_symmetry.space_group_name_H-M   'P 1'
#
loop_
_entity.id
_entity.type
_entity.pdbx_description
1 polymer ?
#
loop_
_entity_poly.entity_id
_entity_poly.type
_entity_poly.pdbx_seq_one_letter_code
_entity_poly.pdbx_strand_id
1 'polypeptide(L)'
;MDDNILLYYWPTPNGWKITIALEEMGLPYAIRLVDLAKGEQFEEAFTVLSPNRRMPAIVDPKGPDGQPVSVFESGAILQYLARKTGKFYGQTERQRIAVDEWLMWQMGGLGPMAGQAFHFLKYAPSMEPPNDLPYAKDRYRNEISRLFGVLDERLQQNRYVAGDFYSIADMAIWPWVSLWRGLEQSLDDRPGLARWLEELKERPQLRQGRAQFEEARVKPQENPEIHKVVFGQKG
;
A
#
# COMPACT_ATOMS: atom_id res chain seq x y z
N MET A 1 -7.29 29.32 0.95
CA MET A 1 -7.50 27.86 0.97
C MET A 1 -6.14 27.24 1.17
N ASP A 2 -6.06 26.21 1.95
CA ASP A 2 -4.80 25.48 2.17
C ASP A 2 -4.37 24.86 0.84
N ASP A 3 -3.14 25.17 0.40
CA ASP A 3 -2.61 24.72 -0.89
C ASP A 3 -2.09 23.27 -0.84
N ASN A 4 -2.24 22.64 0.31
CA ASN A 4 -1.74 21.31 0.60
C ASN A 4 -2.65 20.22 0.00
N ILE A 5 -2.05 19.14 -0.46
CA ILE A 5 -2.79 17.92 -0.82
C ILE A 5 -3.45 17.38 0.44
N LEU A 6 -4.76 17.13 0.41
CA LEU A 6 -5.47 16.48 1.52
C LEU A 6 -5.50 14.97 1.27
N LEU A 7 -4.85 14.21 2.15
CA LEU A 7 -4.81 12.75 2.10
C LEU A 7 -5.82 12.16 3.09
N TYR A 8 -6.80 11.44 2.59
CA TYR A 8 -7.69 10.58 3.36
C TYR A 8 -7.00 9.24 3.62
N TYR A 9 -6.76 8.94 4.89
CA TYR A 9 -5.74 7.97 5.28
C TYR A 9 -6.17 7.10 6.45
N TRP A 10 -5.64 5.90 6.48
CA TRP A 10 -5.51 5.04 7.65
C TRP A 10 -4.14 4.33 7.59
N PRO A 11 -3.45 4.06 8.71
CA PRO A 11 -2.10 3.47 8.72
C PRO A 11 -2.12 1.97 8.33
N THR A 12 -2.34 1.74 7.06
CA THR A 12 -2.34 0.43 6.40
C THR A 12 -1.26 0.39 5.32
N PRO A 13 -0.86 -0.80 4.83
CA PRO A 13 0.11 -0.87 3.74
C PRO A 13 -0.27 -0.04 2.50
N ASN A 14 -1.57 0.09 2.20
CA ASN A 14 -2.00 0.91 1.08
C ASN A 14 -1.92 2.43 1.38
N GLY A 15 -2.20 2.84 2.62
CA GLY A 15 -1.99 4.22 3.06
C GLY A 15 -0.51 4.61 3.03
N TRP A 16 0.38 3.74 3.52
CA TRP A 16 1.82 3.99 3.52
C TRP A 16 2.41 4.23 2.14
N LYS A 17 1.87 3.62 1.07
CA LYS A 17 2.30 3.91 -0.30
C LYS A 17 2.27 5.41 -0.58
N ILE A 18 1.21 6.09 -0.14
CA ILE A 18 0.97 7.49 -0.47
C ILE A 18 1.73 8.43 0.45
N THR A 19 1.78 8.15 1.75
CA THR A 19 2.61 8.95 2.66
C THR A 19 4.08 8.87 2.29
N ILE A 20 4.59 7.67 1.93
CA ILE A 20 5.96 7.49 1.42
C ILE A 20 6.17 8.32 0.15
N ALA A 21 5.25 8.25 -0.82
CA ALA A 21 5.39 9.00 -2.07
C ALA A 21 5.38 10.52 -1.86
N LEU A 22 4.50 11.03 -1.00
CA LEU A 22 4.43 12.45 -0.68
C LEU A 22 5.72 12.96 -0.03
N GLU A 23 6.27 12.20 0.93
CA GLU A 23 7.56 12.53 1.56
C GLU A 23 8.73 12.46 0.56
N GLU A 24 8.82 11.39 -0.25
CA GLU A 24 9.88 11.23 -1.26
C GLU A 24 9.84 12.30 -2.34
N MET A 25 8.66 12.75 -2.72
CA MET A 25 8.47 13.79 -3.72
C MET A 25 8.64 15.21 -3.14
N GLY A 26 8.60 15.36 -1.82
CA GLY A 26 8.65 16.63 -1.12
C GLY A 26 7.40 17.48 -1.33
N LEU A 27 6.23 16.83 -1.42
CA LEU A 27 4.95 17.51 -1.60
C LEU A 27 4.33 17.87 -0.25
N PRO A 28 3.86 19.10 -0.04
CA PRO A 28 3.14 19.48 1.17
C PRO A 28 1.76 18.81 1.19
N TYR A 29 1.41 18.23 2.32
CA TYR A 29 0.13 17.55 2.49
C TYR A 29 -0.41 17.68 3.93
N ALA A 30 -1.72 17.49 4.06
CA ALA A 30 -2.39 17.30 5.33
C ALA A 30 -3.07 15.93 5.35
N ILE A 31 -3.19 15.32 6.53
CA ILE A 31 -3.85 14.02 6.69
C ILE A 31 -5.20 14.21 7.36
N ARG A 32 -6.23 13.62 6.76
CA ARG A 32 -7.53 13.34 7.39
C ARG A 32 -7.64 11.84 7.62
N LEU A 33 -7.67 11.45 8.89
CA LEU A 33 -7.93 10.05 9.24
C LEU A 33 -9.36 9.68 8.86
N VAL A 34 -9.52 8.47 8.31
CA VAL A 34 -10.81 7.83 8.06
C VAL A 34 -10.87 6.61 8.96
N ASP A 35 -11.54 6.76 10.10
CA ASP A 35 -11.54 5.75 11.17
C ASP A 35 -12.32 4.50 10.75
N LEU A 36 -11.57 3.44 10.44
CA LEU A 36 -12.16 2.15 10.05
C LEU A 36 -13.00 1.51 11.14
N ALA A 37 -12.67 1.78 12.41
CA ALA A 37 -13.41 1.22 13.53
C ALA A 37 -14.79 1.85 13.68
N LYS A 38 -14.93 3.13 13.30
CA LYS A 38 -16.19 3.86 13.30
C LYS A 38 -16.99 3.69 12.01
N GLY A 39 -16.39 3.06 10.97
CA GLY A 39 -17.07 2.92 9.69
C GLY A 39 -17.11 4.19 8.84
N GLU A 40 -16.23 5.15 9.10
CA GLU A 40 -16.20 6.45 8.39
C GLU A 40 -15.97 6.28 6.87
N GLN A 41 -15.42 5.14 6.43
CA GLN A 41 -15.30 4.80 5.01
C GLN A 41 -16.65 4.64 4.30
N PHE A 42 -17.75 4.51 5.02
CA PHE A 42 -19.12 4.38 4.48
C PHE A 42 -19.90 5.70 4.48
N GLU A 43 -19.35 6.75 5.06
CA GLU A 43 -19.96 8.07 5.05
C GLU A 43 -20.02 8.65 3.63
N GLU A 44 -21.11 9.35 3.32
CA GLU A 44 -21.33 9.97 2.01
C GLU A 44 -20.17 10.89 1.61
N ALA A 45 -19.68 11.69 2.54
CA ALA A 45 -18.56 12.61 2.33
C ALA A 45 -17.27 11.91 1.84
N PHE A 46 -17.03 10.65 2.24
CA PHE A 46 -15.91 9.88 1.77
C PHE A 46 -16.25 9.07 0.52
N THR A 47 -17.46 8.53 0.41
CA THR A 47 -17.85 7.69 -0.75
C THR A 47 -17.88 8.47 -2.06
N VAL A 48 -18.16 9.78 -2.02
CA VAL A 48 -18.03 10.67 -3.18
C VAL A 48 -16.57 10.74 -3.69
N LEU A 49 -15.59 10.70 -2.79
CA LEU A 49 -14.17 10.74 -3.14
C LEU A 49 -13.62 9.36 -3.53
N SER A 50 -14.13 8.31 -2.90
CA SER A 50 -13.72 6.92 -3.12
C SER A 50 -14.95 6.02 -3.21
N PRO A 51 -15.53 5.83 -4.43
CA PRO A 51 -16.71 4.99 -4.64
C PRO A 51 -16.51 3.54 -4.16
N ASN A 52 -15.26 3.07 -4.13
CA ASN A 52 -14.88 1.75 -3.63
C ASN A 52 -14.86 1.68 -2.08
N ARG A 53 -15.08 2.82 -1.37
CA ARG A 53 -15.07 2.89 0.10
C ARG A 53 -13.78 2.38 0.72
N ARG A 54 -12.64 2.64 0.05
CA ARG A 54 -11.30 2.23 0.47
C ARG A 54 -10.36 3.43 0.54
N MET A 55 -9.49 3.45 1.56
CA MET A 55 -8.35 4.35 1.63
C MET A 55 -7.14 3.71 0.91
N PRO A 56 -6.22 4.54 0.41
CA PRO A 56 -6.19 6.00 0.43
C PRO A 56 -7.01 6.65 -0.68
N ALA A 57 -7.39 7.92 -0.47
CA ALA A 57 -7.83 8.85 -1.50
C ALA A 57 -7.17 10.22 -1.26
N ILE A 58 -6.99 11.02 -2.30
CA ILE A 58 -6.45 12.38 -2.17
C ILE A 58 -7.41 13.41 -2.79
N VAL A 59 -7.35 14.63 -2.28
CA VAL A 59 -7.85 15.83 -2.95
C VAL A 59 -6.68 16.78 -3.13
N ASP A 60 -6.34 17.07 -4.38
CA ASP A 60 -5.31 18.05 -4.72
C ASP A 60 -5.99 19.34 -5.16
N PRO A 61 -5.88 20.45 -4.41
CA PRO A 61 -6.49 21.72 -4.77
C PRO A 61 -5.87 22.34 -6.03
N LYS A 62 -4.64 21.95 -6.38
CA LYS A 62 -3.88 22.40 -7.57
C LYS A 62 -3.72 21.24 -8.57
N GLY A 63 -4.83 20.67 -8.98
CA GLY A 63 -4.87 19.60 -9.96
C GLY A 63 -4.60 20.09 -11.39
N PRO A 64 -4.83 19.23 -12.41
CA PRO A 64 -4.70 19.61 -13.80
C PRO A 64 -5.53 20.84 -14.15
N ASP A 65 -5.04 21.66 -15.06
CA ASP A 65 -5.70 22.90 -15.53
C ASP A 65 -6.01 23.92 -14.40
N GLY A 66 -5.30 23.80 -13.27
CA GLY A 66 -5.49 24.65 -12.09
C GLY A 66 -6.80 24.41 -11.35
N GLN A 67 -7.49 23.31 -11.61
CA GLN A 67 -8.73 22.93 -10.92
C GLN A 67 -8.47 21.82 -9.88
N PRO A 68 -9.22 21.81 -8.77
CA PRO A 68 -9.13 20.73 -7.80
C PRO A 68 -9.44 19.36 -8.43
N VAL A 69 -8.73 18.33 -8.01
CA VAL A 69 -8.99 16.95 -8.43
C VAL A 69 -8.97 16.00 -7.25
N SER A 70 -9.91 15.06 -7.21
CA SER A 70 -9.87 13.91 -6.31
C SER A 70 -9.39 12.68 -7.06
N VAL A 71 -8.54 11.89 -6.40
CA VAL A 71 -8.02 10.64 -6.95
C VAL A 71 -8.13 9.55 -5.88
N PHE A 72 -8.73 8.43 -6.23
CA PHE A 72 -8.73 7.20 -5.43
C PHE A 72 -7.94 6.11 -6.15
N GLU A 73 -7.75 4.96 -5.54
CA GLU A 73 -6.83 3.88 -5.91
C GLU A 73 -5.35 4.27 -5.70
N SER A 74 -4.66 3.55 -4.81
CA SER A 74 -3.28 3.88 -4.45
C SER A 74 -2.32 3.86 -5.64
N GLY A 75 -2.52 2.97 -6.61
CA GLY A 75 -1.73 2.94 -7.84
C GLY A 75 -1.96 4.18 -8.73
N ALA A 76 -3.23 4.59 -8.88
CA ALA A 76 -3.58 5.79 -9.65
C ALA A 76 -3.05 7.06 -8.97
N ILE A 77 -3.12 7.14 -7.65
CA ILE A 77 -2.55 8.25 -6.87
C ILE A 77 -1.03 8.32 -7.09
N LEU A 78 -0.32 7.21 -7.01
CA LEU A 78 1.13 7.15 -7.24
C LEU A 78 1.49 7.67 -8.64
N GLN A 79 0.78 7.19 -9.68
CA GLN A 79 0.99 7.67 -11.05
C GLN A 79 0.67 9.16 -11.21
N TYR A 80 -0.41 9.63 -10.57
CA TYR A 80 -0.77 11.06 -10.59
C TYR A 80 0.33 11.92 -9.98
N LEU A 81 0.79 11.59 -8.77
CA LEU A 81 1.84 12.33 -8.06
C LEU A 81 3.18 12.31 -8.82
N ALA A 82 3.52 11.17 -9.42
CA ALA A 82 4.73 11.02 -10.21
C ALA A 82 4.69 11.88 -11.48
N ARG A 83 3.55 11.92 -12.19
CA ARG A 83 3.37 12.81 -13.35
C ARG A 83 3.36 14.29 -12.96
N LYS A 84 2.71 14.64 -11.84
CA LYS A 84 2.66 16.02 -11.33
C LYS A 84 4.06 16.56 -11.00
N THR A 85 4.93 15.71 -10.44
CA THR A 85 6.28 16.12 -10.00
C THR A 85 7.37 15.84 -11.02
N GLY A 86 7.13 14.99 -12.02
CA GLY A 86 8.17 14.48 -12.92
C GLY A 86 9.17 13.53 -12.24
N LYS A 87 8.87 13.03 -11.02
CA LYS A 87 9.80 12.23 -10.21
C LYS A 87 9.34 10.76 -10.13
N PHE A 88 10.30 9.84 -10.01
CA PHE A 88 10.07 8.42 -9.69
C PHE A 88 9.22 7.60 -10.69
N TYR A 89 9.07 8.08 -11.93
CA TYR A 89 8.29 7.36 -12.97
C TYR A 89 9.15 6.96 -14.19
N GLY A 90 10.46 7.24 -14.17
CA GLY A 90 11.37 7.03 -15.28
C GLY A 90 11.45 8.21 -16.24
N GLN A 91 12.60 8.30 -16.92
CA GLN A 91 12.90 9.40 -17.85
C GLN A 91 12.52 9.07 -19.29
N THR A 92 12.51 7.78 -19.66
CA THR A 92 12.19 7.30 -21.00
C THR A 92 10.90 6.49 -20.97
N GLU A 93 10.24 6.33 -22.12
CA GLU A 93 9.04 5.50 -22.24
C GLU A 93 9.31 4.04 -21.83
N ARG A 94 10.48 3.49 -22.21
CA ARG A 94 10.89 2.14 -21.79
C ARG A 94 10.97 1.99 -20.27
N GLN A 95 11.47 3.01 -19.57
CA GLN A 95 11.51 3.01 -18.11
C GLN A 95 10.10 3.12 -17.51
N ARG A 96 9.21 3.93 -18.11
CA ARG A 96 7.81 4.04 -17.65
C ARG A 96 7.04 2.75 -17.83
N ILE A 97 7.22 2.06 -18.94
CA ILE A 97 6.64 0.72 -19.16
C ILE A 97 7.07 -0.22 -18.04
N ALA A 98 8.37 -0.28 -17.72
CA ALA A 98 8.87 -1.14 -16.65
C ALA A 98 8.28 -0.76 -15.27
N VAL A 99 8.10 0.54 -14.98
CA VAL A 99 7.44 0.99 -13.75
C VAL A 99 5.97 0.55 -13.72
N ASP A 100 5.24 0.72 -14.83
CA ASP A 100 3.84 0.35 -14.93
C ASP A 100 3.62 -1.16 -14.80
N GLU A 101 4.47 -1.99 -15.42
CA GLU A 101 4.41 -3.45 -15.27
C GLU A 101 4.47 -3.86 -13.79
N TRP A 102 5.45 -3.35 -13.04
CA TRP A 102 5.64 -3.70 -11.63
C TRP A 102 4.60 -3.03 -10.72
N LEU A 103 4.13 -1.84 -11.07
CA LEU A 103 3.03 -1.21 -10.35
C LEU A 103 1.73 -2.01 -10.52
N MET A 104 1.39 -2.39 -11.75
CA MET A 104 0.19 -3.20 -12.02
C MET A 104 0.31 -4.61 -11.42
N TRP A 105 1.51 -5.22 -11.47
CA TRP A 105 1.76 -6.49 -10.78
C TRP A 105 1.51 -6.41 -9.27
N GLN A 106 1.89 -5.29 -8.64
CA GLN A 106 1.58 -5.06 -7.23
C GLN A 106 0.10 -4.87 -7.00
N MET A 107 -0.56 -4.04 -7.81
CA MET A 107 -1.98 -3.69 -7.62
C MET A 107 -2.93 -4.86 -7.93
N GLY A 108 -2.62 -5.65 -8.96
CA GLY A 108 -3.44 -6.79 -9.38
C GLY A 108 -3.09 -8.13 -8.70
N GLY A 109 -1.89 -8.23 -8.13
CA GLY A 109 -1.36 -9.48 -7.57
C GLY A 109 -0.92 -9.36 -6.12
N LEU A 110 0.26 -8.82 -5.87
CA LEU A 110 0.90 -8.87 -4.54
C LEU A 110 0.02 -8.26 -3.44
N GLY A 111 -0.51 -7.05 -3.65
CA GLY A 111 -1.32 -6.35 -2.64
C GLY A 111 -2.59 -7.12 -2.26
N PRO A 112 -3.44 -7.50 -3.23
CA PRO A 112 -4.64 -8.30 -2.97
C PRO A 112 -4.32 -9.65 -2.32
N MET A 113 -3.32 -10.38 -2.82
CA MET A 113 -2.96 -11.69 -2.26
C MET A 113 -2.40 -11.58 -0.85
N ALA A 114 -1.56 -10.57 -0.57
CA ALA A 114 -1.05 -10.30 0.77
C ALA A 114 -2.18 -9.91 1.74
N GLY A 115 -3.15 -9.13 1.27
CA GLY A 115 -4.35 -8.80 2.04
C GLY A 115 -5.16 -10.04 2.42
N GLN A 116 -5.37 -10.97 1.48
CA GLN A 116 -6.05 -12.23 1.74
C GLN A 116 -5.22 -13.15 2.67
N ALA A 117 -3.90 -13.22 2.46
CA ALA A 117 -3.03 -13.98 3.36
C ALA A 117 -3.14 -13.47 4.80
N PHE A 118 -3.08 -12.15 5.03
CA PHE A 118 -3.30 -11.56 6.36
C PHE A 118 -4.68 -11.91 6.92
N HIS A 119 -5.72 -11.87 6.09
CA HIS A 119 -7.06 -12.20 6.52
C HIS A 119 -7.11 -13.64 7.06
N PHE A 120 -6.68 -14.62 6.28
CA PHE A 120 -6.79 -16.03 6.66
C PHE A 120 -5.75 -16.47 7.70
N LEU A 121 -4.56 -15.86 7.73
CA LEU A 121 -3.52 -16.20 8.70
C LEU A 121 -3.73 -15.55 10.07
N LYS A 122 -4.31 -14.34 10.12
CA LYS A 122 -4.37 -13.54 11.36
C LYS A 122 -5.78 -13.15 11.76
N TYR A 123 -6.62 -12.69 10.81
CA TYR A 123 -7.92 -12.11 11.18
C TYR A 123 -9.02 -13.17 11.32
N ALA A 124 -9.17 -14.07 10.37
CA ALA A 124 -10.20 -15.11 10.43
C ALA A 124 -10.10 -16.02 11.66
N PRO A 125 -8.89 -16.46 12.09
CA PRO A 125 -8.75 -17.23 13.32
C PRO A 125 -9.10 -16.47 14.61
N SER A 126 -9.03 -15.13 14.59
CA SER A 126 -9.37 -14.29 15.75
C SER A 126 -10.84 -13.85 15.79
N MET A 127 -11.66 -14.29 14.84
CA MET A 127 -13.10 -14.05 14.84
C MET A 127 -13.81 -14.80 15.97
N GLU A 128 -15.02 -14.34 16.31
CA GLU A 128 -15.92 -15.04 17.22
C GLU A 128 -17.23 -15.40 16.50
N PRO A 129 -17.52 -16.68 16.25
CA PRO A 129 -16.64 -17.83 16.49
C PRO A 129 -15.41 -17.83 15.56
N PRO A 130 -14.28 -18.46 15.97
CA PRO A 130 -13.08 -18.57 15.14
C PRO A 130 -13.40 -19.22 13.79
N ASN A 131 -12.87 -18.62 12.72
CA ASN A 131 -13.01 -19.16 11.37
C ASN A 131 -11.63 -19.63 10.88
N ASP A 132 -11.27 -20.86 11.26
CA ASP A 132 -9.99 -21.45 10.85
C ASP A 132 -10.18 -22.28 9.58
N LEU A 133 -9.54 -21.85 8.50
CA LEU A 133 -9.64 -22.44 7.16
C LEU A 133 -8.25 -22.88 6.67
N PRO A 134 -7.76 -24.08 7.04
CA PRO A 134 -6.40 -24.54 6.72
C PRO A 134 -6.08 -24.47 5.22
N TYR A 135 -6.98 -24.90 4.36
CA TYR A 135 -6.80 -24.82 2.90
C TYR A 135 -6.58 -23.37 2.42
N ALA A 136 -7.34 -22.40 2.91
CA ALA A 136 -7.19 -21.01 2.51
C ALA A 136 -5.86 -20.43 3.03
N LYS A 137 -5.46 -20.77 4.27
CA LYS A 137 -4.17 -20.39 4.83
C LYS A 137 -3.02 -20.88 3.96
N ASP A 138 -3.01 -22.16 3.62
CA ASP A 138 -1.94 -22.76 2.82
C ASP A 138 -1.95 -22.20 1.39
N ARG A 139 -3.13 -22.04 0.79
CA ARG A 139 -3.28 -21.45 -0.54
C ARG A 139 -2.65 -20.07 -0.64
N TYR A 140 -2.98 -19.16 0.28
CA TYR A 140 -2.48 -17.78 0.24
C TYR A 140 -1.04 -17.66 0.73
N ARG A 141 -0.62 -18.46 1.72
CA ARG A 141 0.80 -18.54 2.12
C ARG A 141 1.70 -18.94 0.96
N ASN A 142 1.31 -19.97 0.22
CA ASN A 142 2.06 -20.46 -0.93
C ASN A 142 2.07 -19.44 -2.08
N GLU A 143 0.96 -18.75 -2.33
CA GLU A 143 0.93 -17.70 -3.35
C GLU A 143 1.84 -16.52 -2.99
N ILE A 144 1.86 -16.08 -1.71
CA ILE A 144 2.81 -15.05 -1.28
C ILE A 144 4.26 -15.55 -1.41
N SER A 145 4.54 -16.79 -1.09
CA SER A 145 5.87 -17.38 -1.27
C SER A 145 6.32 -17.31 -2.74
N ARG A 146 5.42 -17.67 -3.66
CA ARG A 146 5.66 -17.57 -5.10
C ARG A 146 5.93 -16.13 -5.55
N LEU A 147 5.10 -15.18 -5.09
CA LEU A 147 5.26 -13.75 -5.44
C LEU A 147 6.56 -13.18 -4.88
N PHE A 148 6.97 -13.59 -3.69
CA PHE A 148 8.27 -13.19 -3.11
C PHE A 148 9.44 -13.79 -3.90
N GLY A 149 9.30 -15.01 -4.43
CA GLY A 149 10.28 -15.61 -5.34
C GLY A 149 10.45 -14.79 -6.62
N VAL A 150 9.35 -14.37 -7.26
CA VAL A 150 9.38 -13.50 -8.45
C VAL A 150 10.11 -12.17 -8.16
N LEU A 151 9.83 -11.56 -6.99
CA LEU A 151 10.54 -10.35 -6.58
C LEU A 151 12.02 -10.59 -6.34
N ASP A 152 12.37 -11.67 -5.67
CA ASP A 152 13.78 -11.99 -5.37
C ASP A 152 14.57 -12.20 -6.64
N GLU A 153 14.08 -13.01 -7.58
CA GLU A 153 14.71 -13.23 -8.89
C GLU A 153 14.94 -11.90 -9.63
N ARG A 154 13.93 -11.02 -9.62
CA ARG A 154 14.04 -9.68 -10.21
C ARG A 154 15.12 -8.84 -9.53
N LEU A 155 15.13 -8.82 -8.20
CA LEU A 155 16.02 -8.00 -7.38
C LEU A 155 17.47 -8.55 -7.29
N GLN A 156 17.70 -9.81 -7.62
CA GLN A 156 19.05 -10.34 -7.83
C GLN A 156 19.72 -9.75 -9.08
N GLN A 157 18.94 -9.38 -10.09
CA GLN A 157 19.42 -8.85 -11.36
C GLN A 157 19.36 -7.31 -11.44
N ASN A 158 18.59 -6.66 -10.57
CA ASN A 158 18.35 -5.23 -10.60
C ASN A 158 18.39 -4.64 -9.19
N ARG A 159 18.82 -3.39 -9.09
CA ARG A 159 18.84 -2.70 -7.80
C ARG A 159 17.45 -2.48 -7.24
N TYR A 160 16.49 -2.07 -8.11
CA TYR A 160 15.09 -1.83 -7.80
C TYR A 160 14.17 -2.59 -8.75
N VAL A 161 12.87 -2.63 -8.47
CA VAL A 161 11.95 -3.48 -9.22
C VAL A 161 11.81 -3.08 -10.70
N ALA A 162 11.86 -1.78 -11.02
CA ALA A 162 11.78 -1.29 -12.40
C ALA A 162 13.15 -1.22 -13.12
N GLY A 163 14.28 -1.48 -12.44
CA GLY A 163 15.64 -1.40 -12.97
C GLY A 163 16.60 -0.77 -11.96
N ASP A 164 17.51 0.09 -12.41
CA ASP A 164 18.54 0.70 -11.58
C ASP A 164 18.14 2.03 -10.92
N PHE A 165 16.86 2.32 -10.89
CA PHE A 165 16.32 3.55 -10.32
C PHE A 165 15.10 3.28 -9.41
N TYR A 166 15.06 3.97 -8.27
CA TYR A 166 13.94 3.92 -7.34
C TYR A 166 12.70 4.59 -7.96
N SER A 167 11.53 3.94 -7.83
CA SER A 167 10.32 4.35 -8.52
C SER A 167 9.05 4.18 -7.66
N ILE A 168 7.93 4.67 -8.17
CA ILE A 168 6.62 4.47 -7.56
C ILE A 168 6.23 2.97 -7.46
N ALA A 169 6.81 2.10 -8.28
CA ALA A 169 6.60 0.66 -8.16
C ALA A 169 7.22 0.10 -6.85
N ASP A 170 8.44 0.55 -6.50
CA ASP A 170 9.06 0.21 -5.23
C ASP A 170 8.25 0.74 -4.04
N MET A 171 7.77 2.00 -4.12
CA MET A 171 6.92 2.61 -3.10
C MET A 171 5.60 1.85 -2.90
N ALA A 172 5.07 1.25 -3.97
CA ALA A 172 3.85 0.44 -3.91
C ALA A 172 4.09 -0.95 -3.29
N ILE A 173 5.24 -1.57 -3.57
CA ILE A 173 5.58 -2.95 -3.20
C ILE A 173 6.08 -3.04 -1.77
N TRP A 174 6.99 -2.12 -1.38
CA TRP A 174 7.68 -2.17 -0.09
C TRP A 174 6.74 -2.28 1.12
N PRO A 175 5.63 -1.54 1.24
CA PRO A 175 4.74 -1.62 2.39
C PRO A 175 4.22 -3.03 2.67
N TRP A 176 3.88 -3.78 1.65
CA TRP A 176 3.38 -5.14 1.79
C TRP A 176 4.49 -6.15 2.10
N VAL A 177 5.64 -6.02 1.42
CA VAL A 177 6.79 -6.90 1.66
C VAL A 177 7.40 -6.68 3.04
N SER A 178 7.37 -5.45 3.55
CA SER A 178 7.87 -5.14 4.91
C SER A 178 7.14 -5.90 6.02
N LEU A 179 5.97 -6.45 5.74
CA LEU A 179 5.16 -7.25 6.67
C LEU A 179 5.42 -8.77 6.53
N TRP A 180 6.50 -9.19 5.91
CA TRP A 180 6.81 -10.58 5.59
C TRP A 180 6.68 -11.57 6.77
N ARG A 181 7.06 -11.16 8.00
CA ARG A 181 6.87 -11.99 9.21
C ARG A 181 5.40 -12.26 9.51
N GLY A 182 4.54 -11.24 9.34
CA GLY A 182 3.10 -11.38 9.52
C GLY A 182 2.44 -12.25 8.44
N LEU A 183 3.05 -12.31 7.26
CA LEU A 183 2.67 -13.17 6.14
C LEU A 183 3.27 -14.60 6.24
N GLU A 184 3.97 -14.91 7.34
CA GLU A 184 4.61 -16.20 7.60
C GLU A 184 5.61 -16.59 6.49
N GLN A 185 6.38 -15.60 6.00
CA GLN A 185 7.44 -15.80 5.03
C GLN A 185 8.82 -15.73 5.68
N SER A 186 9.84 -16.34 5.05
CA SER A 186 11.26 -16.12 5.36
C SER A 186 11.94 -15.35 4.23
N LEU A 187 13.05 -14.69 4.57
CA LEU A 187 13.95 -14.03 3.62
C LEU A 187 15.32 -14.74 3.54
N ASP A 188 15.52 -15.85 4.24
CA ASP A 188 16.81 -16.54 4.35
C ASP A 188 17.31 -17.05 3.00
N ASP A 189 16.40 -17.47 2.15
CA ASP A 189 16.65 -17.96 0.78
C ASP A 189 16.36 -16.89 -0.31
N ARG A 190 16.21 -15.61 0.09
CA ARG A 190 15.81 -14.50 -0.79
C ARG A 190 16.75 -13.30 -0.65
N PRO A 191 18.03 -13.42 -1.07
CA PRO A 191 19.04 -12.39 -0.81
C PRO A 191 18.78 -11.08 -1.55
N GLY A 192 18.22 -11.10 -2.77
CA GLY A 192 17.85 -9.91 -3.52
C GLY A 192 16.76 -9.11 -2.83
N LEU A 193 15.70 -9.82 -2.38
CA LEU A 193 14.58 -9.23 -1.66
C LEU A 193 15.02 -8.69 -0.30
N ALA A 194 15.84 -9.42 0.45
CA ALA A 194 16.36 -8.98 1.75
C ALA A 194 17.20 -7.70 1.63
N ARG A 195 18.15 -7.67 0.65
CA ARG A 195 18.96 -6.47 0.37
C ARG A 195 18.09 -5.26 0.06
N TRP A 196 17.14 -5.40 -0.87
CA TRP A 196 16.25 -4.32 -1.29
C TRP A 196 15.39 -3.79 -0.14
N LEU A 197 14.87 -4.68 0.70
CA LEU A 197 14.06 -4.32 1.86
C LEU A 197 14.84 -3.45 2.85
N GLU A 198 16.07 -3.86 3.20
CA GLU A 198 16.93 -3.12 4.12
C GLU A 198 17.43 -1.81 3.50
N GLU A 199 17.82 -1.81 2.21
CA GLU A 199 18.22 -0.59 1.51
C GLU A 199 17.12 0.47 1.54
N LEU A 200 15.88 0.10 1.23
CA LEU A 200 14.77 1.05 1.23
C LEU A 200 14.38 1.52 2.64
N LYS A 201 14.46 0.67 3.63
CA LYS A 201 14.19 0.98 5.04
C LYS A 201 15.13 2.10 5.57
N GLU A 202 16.34 2.23 5.02
CA GLU A 202 17.28 3.27 5.42
C GLU A 202 16.97 4.65 4.82
N ARG A 203 16.03 4.75 3.87
CA ARG A 203 15.61 6.03 3.30
C ARG A 203 14.85 6.86 4.34
N PRO A 204 15.29 8.11 4.63
CA PRO A 204 14.64 8.94 5.65
C PRO A 204 13.17 9.23 5.34
N GLN A 205 12.85 9.54 4.07
CA GLN A 205 11.49 9.86 3.63
C GLN A 205 10.57 8.66 3.72
N LEU A 206 11.07 7.46 3.38
CA LEU A 206 10.30 6.22 3.54
C LEU A 206 9.97 5.97 5.02
N ARG A 207 10.94 6.14 5.92
CA ARG A 207 10.70 6.01 7.37
C ARG A 207 9.69 7.04 7.87
N GLN A 208 9.82 8.29 7.44
CA GLN A 208 8.89 9.36 7.82
C GLN A 208 7.46 9.07 7.33
N GLY A 209 7.30 8.69 6.06
CA GLY A 209 6.00 8.32 5.49
C GLY A 209 5.39 7.09 6.17
N ARG A 210 6.22 6.08 6.51
CA ARG A 210 5.77 4.87 7.20
C ARG A 210 5.32 5.14 8.64
N ALA A 211 5.91 6.13 9.30
CA ALA A 211 5.64 6.46 10.70
C ALA A 211 4.36 7.31 10.90
N GLN A 212 3.75 7.82 9.82
CA GLN A 212 2.58 8.68 9.92
C GLN A 212 1.43 7.98 10.66
N PHE A 213 0.99 8.56 11.78
CA PHE A 213 -0.12 8.06 12.60
C PHE A 213 -0.01 6.58 13.01
N GLU A 214 1.20 6.10 13.31
CA GLU A 214 1.40 4.70 13.75
C GLU A 214 0.58 4.36 14.99
N GLU A 215 0.36 5.31 15.87
CA GLU A 215 -0.46 5.20 17.09
C GLU A 215 -1.94 4.91 16.79
N ALA A 216 -2.45 5.34 15.63
CA ALA A 216 -3.80 5.05 15.19
C ALA A 216 -3.95 3.66 14.58
N ARG A 217 -2.84 2.91 14.44
CA ARG A 217 -2.85 1.58 13.86
C ARG A 217 -3.55 0.59 14.76
N VAL A 218 -4.77 0.28 14.40
CA VAL A 218 -5.55 -0.74 15.10
C VAL A 218 -5.20 -2.11 14.52
N LYS A 219 -5.09 -3.08 15.43
CA LYS A 219 -4.97 -4.49 15.05
C LYS A 219 -6.34 -5.13 15.16
N PRO A 220 -7.03 -5.42 14.05
CA PRO A 220 -8.38 -5.99 14.06
C PRO A 220 -8.52 -7.25 14.91
N GLN A 221 -7.45 -8.07 15.00
CA GLN A 221 -7.42 -9.27 15.83
C GLN A 221 -7.53 -8.98 17.34
N GLU A 222 -7.27 -7.75 17.77
CA GLU A 222 -7.35 -7.35 19.19
C GLU A 222 -8.69 -6.67 19.54
N ASN A 223 -9.58 -6.45 18.52
CA ASN A 223 -10.85 -5.76 18.73
C ASN A 223 -11.99 -6.36 17.87
N PRO A 224 -12.91 -7.15 18.46
CA PRO A 224 -14.03 -7.79 17.75
C PRO A 224 -14.98 -6.82 17.05
N GLU A 225 -15.18 -5.61 17.57
CA GLU A 225 -16.08 -4.62 16.94
C GLU A 225 -15.49 -4.10 15.62
N ILE A 226 -14.19 -3.85 15.60
CA ILE A 226 -13.49 -3.47 14.36
C ILE A 226 -13.58 -4.58 13.33
N HIS A 227 -13.49 -5.83 13.79
CA HIS A 227 -13.63 -6.99 12.92
C HIS A 227 -14.97 -6.99 12.16
N LYS A 228 -16.09 -6.71 12.86
CA LYS A 228 -17.41 -6.64 12.25
C LYS A 228 -17.51 -5.52 11.21
N VAL A 229 -16.95 -4.35 11.51
CA VAL A 229 -16.99 -3.19 10.60
C VAL A 229 -16.13 -3.42 9.37
N VAL A 230 -14.93 -3.97 9.53
CA VAL A 230 -13.96 -4.13 8.41
C VAL A 230 -14.28 -5.34 7.55
N PHE A 231 -14.72 -6.45 8.14
CA PHE A 231 -14.91 -7.74 7.45
C PHE A 231 -16.35 -8.24 7.39
N GLY A 232 -17.27 -7.69 8.18
CA GLY A 232 -18.69 -8.06 8.21
C GLY A 232 -19.55 -7.38 7.15
N GLN A 233 -18.94 -6.76 6.14
CA GLN A 233 -19.65 -6.00 5.10
C GLN A 233 -20.55 -6.93 4.28
N LYS A 234 -21.85 -6.71 4.42
CA LYS A 234 -22.85 -7.22 3.47
C LYS A 234 -23.15 -6.06 2.52
N GLY A 235 -22.92 -6.26 1.22
CA GLY A 235 -23.16 -5.27 0.18
C GLY A 235 -24.60 -4.75 0.18
#